data_a1e951f0dd986ebc720b774dc733f4da
#
_entry.id   a1e951f0dd986ebc720b774dc733f4da
#
_cell.length_a   1.000
_cell.length_b   1.000
_cell.length_c   1.000
_cell.angle_alpha   90.00
_cell.angle_beta   90.00
_cell.angle_gamma   90.00
#
_symmetry.space_group_name_H-M   'P 1'
#
loop_
_entity.id
_entity.type
_entity.pdbx_description
1 polymer ?
#
loop_
_entity_poly.entity_id
_entity_poly.type
_entity_poly.pdbx_seq_one_letter_code
_entity_poly.pdbx_strand_id
1 'polypeptide(L)'
;GKNFRDTHLQLDEIIDAAREFGDEIAERMRALHALPDGRSDTVAETTTLPEFPQGEVDTAEVIDLITERLDVTVGTVRDVHDEVDDEDPTSADILHGVLERLEQLSWMVSAENRVARKS
;
A
#
# COMPACT_ATOMS: atom_id res chain seq x y z
N GLY A 1 16.00 -2.93 16.44
CA GLY A 1 17.04 -2.34 15.63
C GLY A 1 17.20 -0.86 15.92
N LYS A 2 18.25 -0.26 15.43
CA LYS A 2 18.62 1.13 15.74
C LYS A 2 17.50 2.14 15.42
N ASN A 3 16.75 1.91 14.36
CA ASN A 3 15.66 2.77 13.92
C ASN A 3 14.28 2.15 14.14
N PHE A 4 14.18 1.25 15.09
CA PHE A 4 12.94 0.51 15.34
C PHE A 4 11.74 1.42 15.55
N ARG A 5 11.87 2.44 16.39
CA ARG A 5 10.75 3.32 16.71
C ARG A 5 10.28 4.11 15.49
N ASP A 6 11.21 4.67 14.73
CA ASP A 6 10.88 5.44 13.53
C ASP A 6 10.23 4.55 12.48
N THR A 7 10.75 3.36 12.28
CA THR A 7 10.16 2.38 11.36
C THR A 7 8.77 1.97 11.82
N HIS A 8 8.59 1.74 13.13
CA HIS A 8 7.29 1.38 13.69
C HIS A 8 6.24 2.48 13.43
N LEU A 9 6.60 3.75 13.65
CA LEU A 9 5.71 4.87 13.39
C LEU A 9 5.38 5.01 11.90
N GLN A 10 6.35 4.78 11.03
CA GLN A 10 6.11 4.80 9.59
C GLN A 10 5.17 3.67 9.16
N LEU A 11 5.33 2.49 9.72
CA LEU A 11 4.41 1.37 9.45
C LEU A 11 3.00 1.69 9.91
N ASP A 12 2.83 2.36 11.03
CA ASP A 12 1.52 2.82 11.49
C ASP A 12 0.88 3.79 10.49
N GLU A 13 1.65 4.73 9.95
CA GLU A 13 1.14 5.64 8.90
C GLU A 13 0.70 4.88 7.65
N ILE A 14 1.44 3.87 7.24
CA ILE A 14 1.10 3.04 6.08
C ILE A 14 -0.20 2.27 6.35
N ILE A 15 -0.34 1.68 7.55
CA ILE A 15 -1.55 0.95 7.93
C ILE A 15 -2.76 1.88 7.93
N ASP A 16 -2.63 3.07 8.51
CA ASP A 16 -3.71 4.05 8.56
C ASP A 16 -4.14 4.47 7.16
N ALA A 17 -3.18 4.75 6.27
CA ALA A 17 -3.45 5.12 4.89
C ALA A 17 -4.14 3.95 4.14
N ALA A 18 -3.64 2.73 4.31
CA ALA A 18 -4.22 1.56 3.66
C ALA A 18 -5.66 1.32 4.09
N ARG A 19 -5.96 1.45 5.38
CA ARG A 19 -7.32 1.30 5.89
C ARG A 19 -8.25 2.38 5.38
N GLU A 20 -7.80 3.62 5.38
CA GLU A 20 -8.58 4.75 4.87
C GLU A 20 -8.91 4.58 3.39
N PHE A 21 -7.93 4.20 2.57
CA PHE A 21 -8.14 3.95 1.15
C PHE A 21 -9.04 2.74 0.90
N GLY A 22 -8.85 1.67 1.69
CA GLY A 22 -9.71 0.49 1.60
C GLY A 22 -11.17 0.84 1.87
N ASP A 23 -11.43 1.65 2.89
CA ASP A 23 -12.78 2.12 3.21
C ASP A 23 -13.35 3.00 2.09
N GLU A 24 -12.56 3.92 1.57
CA GLU A 24 -12.98 4.83 0.50
C GLU A 24 -13.34 4.06 -0.78
N ILE A 25 -12.51 3.10 -1.17
CA ILE A 25 -12.75 2.24 -2.33
C ILE A 25 -14.00 1.38 -2.11
N ALA A 26 -14.13 0.78 -0.93
CA ALA A 26 -15.29 -0.05 -0.60
C ALA A 26 -16.59 0.76 -0.63
N GLU A 27 -16.58 1.97 -0.09
CA GLU A 27 -17.74 2.86 -0.13
C GLU A 27 -18.11 3.23 -1.57
N ARG A 28 -17.10 3.50 -2.41
CA ARG A 28 -17.34 3.80 -3.83
C ARG A 28 -17.93 2.59 -4.56
N MET A 29 -17.40 1.39 -4.30
CA MET A 29 -17.97 0.15 -4.85
C MET A 29 -19.44 0.01 -4.49
N ARG A 30 -19.79 0.28 -3.24
CA ARG A 30 -21.19 0.21 -2.79
C ARG A 30 -22.06 1.26 -3.49
N ALA A 31 -21.55 2.46 -3.69
CA ALA A 31 -22.25 3.50 -4.43
C ALA A 31 -22.55 3.08 -5.88
N LEU A 32 -21.68 2.25 -6.45
CA LEU A 32 -21.85 1.68 -7.79
C LEU A 32 -22.58 0.32 -7.77
N HIS A 33 -23.19 -0.04 -6.62
CA HIS A 33 -23.96 -1.27 -6.42
C HIS A 33 -23.11 -2.57 -6.46
N ALA A 34 -21.81 -2.46 -6.27
CA ALA A 34 -20.94 -3.63 -6.10
C ALA A 34 -20.90 -4.07 -4.63
N LEU A 35 -20.46 -5.30 -4.39
CA LEU A 35 -20.34 -5.87 -3.05
C LEU A 35 -18.87 -6.10 -2.73
N PRO A 36 -18.20 -5.18 -2.01
CA PRO A 36 -16.83 -5.40 -1.59
C PRO A 36 -16.74 -6.52 -0.56
N ASP A 37 -15.70 -7.33 -0.64
CA ASP A 37 -15.45 -8.42 0.29
C ASP A 37 -14.04 -8.27 0.86
N GLY A 38 -13.95 -7.79 2.10
CA GLY A 38 -12.69 -7.61 2.82
C GLY A 38 -12.44 -8.68 3.87
N ARG A 39 -13.10 -9.83 3.79
CA ARG A 39 -12.87 -10.93 4.74
C ARG A 39 -11.42 -11.42 4.59
N SER A 40 -10.82 -11.83 5.71
CA SER A 40 -9.43 -12.29 5.73
C SER A 40 -9.15 -13.42 4.75
N ASP A 41 -10.09 -14.36 4.61
CA ASP A 41 -9.95 -15.49 3.69
C ASP A 41 -9.85 -15.01 2.24
N THR A 42 -10.75 -14.09 1.85
CA THR A 42 -10.78 -13.53 0.51
C THR A 42 -9.51 -12.73 0.22
N VAL A 43 -9.08 -11.90 1.16
CA VAL A 43 -7.87 -11.10 1.03
C VAL A 43 -6.65 -12.00 0.86
N ALA A 44 -6.52 -13.03 1.69
CA ALA A 44 -5.40 -13.97 1.60
C ALA A 44 -5.36 -14.72 0.28
N GLU A 45 -6.53 -15.08 -0.26
CA GLU A 45 -6.65 -15.84 -1.51
C GLU A 45 -6.40 -14.97 -2.75
N THR A 46 -6.81 -13.70 -2.73
CA THR A 46 -6.80 -12.84 -3.91
C THR A 46 -5.64 -11.85 -3.95
N THR A 47 -4.86 -11.73 -2.87
CA THR A 47 -3.76 -10.76 -2.84
C THR A 47 -2.74 -11.02 -3.95
N THR A 48 -2.26 -9.92 -4.55
CA THR A 48 -1.17 -9.95 -5.53
C THR A 48 0.19 -9.67 -4.88
N LEU A 49 0.22 -9.41 -3.56
CA LEU A 49 1.45 -9.13 -2.86
C LEU A 49 2.23 -10.43 -2.58
N PRO A 50 3.56 -10.39 -2.68
CA PRO A 50 4.37 -11.54 -2.30
C PRO A 50 4.25 -11.82 -0.80
N GLU A 51 4.40 -13.07 -0.41
CA GLU A 51 4.34 -13.48 0.97
C GLU A 51 5.44 -12.78 1.79
N PHE A 52 5.08 -12.30 2.99
CA PHE A 52 6.06 -11.66 3.87
C PHE A 52 6.83 -12.74 4.65
N PRO A 53 8.16 -12.60 4.80
CA PRO A 53 8.95 -13.57 5.55
C PRO A 53 8.46 -13.72 6.99
N GLN A 54 8.53 -14.95 7.50
CA GLN A 54 8.20 -15.26 8.88
C GLN A 54 9.43 -15.10 9.78
N GLY A 55 9.19 -14.84 11.07
CA GLY A 55 10.23 -14.72 12.06
C GLY A 55 10.77 -13.30 12.20
N GLU A 56 11.89 -13.18 12.89
CA GLU A 56 12.53 -11.89 13.11
C GLU A 56 13.31 -11.46 11.87
N VAL A 57 13.12 -10.21 11.47
CA VAL A 57 13.80 -9.62 10.33
C VAL A 57 14.41 -8.30 10.77
N ASP A 58 15.62 -8.01 10.35
CA ASP A 58 16.24 -6.75 10.75
C ASP A 58 15.55 -5.55 10.09
N THR A 59 15.74 -4.37 10.69
CA THR A 59 15.04 -3.15 10.29
C THR A 59 15.30 -2.78 8.83
N ALA A 60 16.54 -2.89 8.36
CA ALA A 60 16.88 -2.55 6.98
C ALA A 60 16.16 -3.46 5.99
N GLU A 61 16.07 -4.75 6.28
CA GLU A 61 15.35 -5.72 5.45
C GLU A 61 13.85 -5.45 5.46
N VAL A 62 13.28 -5.12 6.62
CA VAL A 62 11.85 -4.73 6.73
C VAL A 62 11.55 -3.53 5.83
N ILE A 63 12.40 -2.52 5.85
CA ILE A 63 12.23 -1.33 5.00
C ILE A 63 12.20 -1.71 3.52
N ASP A 64 13.14 -2.55 3.08
CA ASP A 64 13.17 -3.00 1.68
C ASP A 64 11.93 -3.82 1.32
N LEU A 65 11.49 -4.72 2.20
CA LEU A 65 10.29 -5.54 1.99
C LEU A 65 9.01 -4.71 1.88
N ILE A 66 8.86 -3.71 2.75
CA ILE A 66 7.69 -2.83 2.72
C ILE A 66 7.71 -1.92 1.51
N THR A 67 8.88 -1.37 1.15
CA THR A 67 9.04 -0.55 -0.06
C THR A 67 8.63 -1.35 -1.29
N GLU A 68 9.09 -2.59 -1.42
CA GLU A 68 8.72 -3.47 -2.52
C GLU A 68 7.20 -3.65 -2.61
N ARG A 69 6.55 -3.88 -1.48
CA ARG A 69 5.10 -4.10 -1.44
C ARG A 69 4.30 -2.85 -1.77
N LEU A 70 4.75 -1.70 -1.33
CA LEU A 70 4.15 -0.42 -1.72
C LEU A 70 4.28 -0.21 -3.24
N ASP A 71 5.44 -0.50 -3.80
CA ASP A 71 5.68 -0.34 -5.24
C ASP A 71 4.86 -1.33 -6.07
N VAL A 72 4.69 -2.57 -5.60
CA VAL A 72 3.81 -3.55 -6.24
C VAL A 72 2.37 -3.05 -6.22
N THR A 73 1.90 -2.52 -5.11
CA THR A 73 0.54 -1.98 -4.99
C THR A 73 0.34 -0.78 -5.92
N VAL A 74 1.30 0.13 -5.98
CA VAL A 74 1.27 1.26 -6.93
C VAL A 74 1.17 0.75 -8.37
N GLY A 75 1.97 -0.25 -8.73
CA GLY A 75 1.92 -0.86 -10.06
C GLY A 75 0.55 -1.45 -10.39
N THR A 76 -0.05 -2.17 -9.44
CA THR A 76 -1.39 -2.74 -9.60
C THR A 76 -2.44 -1.65 -9.85
N VAL A 77 -2.39 -0.56 -9.07
CA VAL A 77 -3.33 0.55 -9.25
C VAL A 77 -3.14 1.24 -10.60
N ARG A 78 -1.90 1.44 -11.04
CA ARG A 78 -1.62 2.02 -12.36
C ARG A 78 -2.13 1.13 -13.49
N ASP A 79 -1.99 -0.18 -13.35
CA ASP A 79 -2.42 -1.13 -14.37
C ASP A 79 -3.93 -1.09 -14.61
N VAL A 80 -4.73 -0.79 -13.59
CA VAL A 80 -6.19 -0.74 -13.72
C VAL A 80 -6.73 0.67 -13.94
N HIS A 81 -5.91 1.70 -13.78
CA HIS A 81 -6.35 3.10 -13.80
C HIS A 81 -7.08 3.47 -15.07
N ASP A 82 -6.54 3.16 -16.24
CA ASP A 82 -7.10 3.61 -17.52
C ASP A 82 -8.48 2.99 -17.77
N GLU A 83 -8.63 1.71 -17.46
CA GLU A 83 -9.90 1.02 -17.57
C GLU A 83 -10.94 1.60 -16.62
N VAL A 84 -10.55 1.88 -15.39
CA VAL A 84 -11.43 2.50 -14.41
C VAL A 84 -11.82 3.91 -14.85
N ASP A 85 -10.87 4.68 -15.38
CA ASP A 85 -11.14 6.04 -15.86
C ASP A 85 -12.14 6.04 -17.02
N ASP A 86 -12.03 5.09 -17.93
CA ASP A 86 -12.95 4.94 -19.04
C ASP A 86 -14.37 4.64 -18.57
N GLU A 87 -14.52 3.81 -17.54
CA GLU A 87 -15.83 3.41 -17.03
C GLU A 87 -16.41 4.40 -16.02
N ASP A 88 -15.57 4.98 -15.16
CA ASP A 88 -16.03 5.88 -14.09
C ASP A 88 -14.91 6.81 -13.63
N PRO A 89 -14.82 8.02 -14.23
CA PRO A 89 -13.79 9.00 -13.86
C PRO A 89 -13.77 9.35 -12.37
N THR A 90 -14.90 9.30 -11.69
CA THR A 90 -14.96 9.57 -10.23
C THR A 90 -14.18 8.53 -9.45
N SER A 91 -14.28 7.26 -9.84
CA SER A 91 -13.48 6.20 -9.23
C SER A 91 -12.00 6.36 -9.55
N ALA A 92 -11.66 6.81 -10.75
CA ALA A 92 -10.27 7.09 -11.13
C ALA A 92 -9.65 8.19 -10.25
N ASP A 93 -10.44 9.20 -9.86
CA ASP A 93 -9.95 10.23 -8.94
C ASP A 93 -9.57 9.66 -7.57
N ILE A 94 -10.30 8.67 -7.09
CA ILE A 94 -9.92 7.97 -5.85
C ILE A 94 -8.58 7.28 -6.05
N LEU A 95 -8.36 6.62 -7.17
CA LEU A 95 -7.09 5.97 -7.48
C LEU A 95 -5.92 6.97 -7.57
N HIS A 96 -6.17 8.18 -8.07
CA HIS A 96 -5.14 9.23 -8.07
C HIS A 96 -4.66 9.56 -6.67
N GLY A 97 -5.57 9.70 -5.71
CA GLY A 97 -5.23 9.94 -4.31
C GLY A 97 -4.43 8.78 -3.70
N VAL A 98 -4.83 7.55 -4.01
CA VAL A 98 -4.11 6.35 -3.57
C VAL A 98 -2.67 6.36 -4.10
N LEU A 99 -2.50 6.58 -5.40
CA LEU A 99 -1.17 6.62 -6.04
C LEU A 99 -0.28 7.68 -5.43
N GLU A 100 -0.78 8.90 -5.28
CA GLU A 100 -0.01 10.00 -4.72
C GLU A 100 0.49 9.67 -3.32
N ARG A 101 -0.37 9.17 -2.46
CA ARG A 101 -0.02 8.87 -1.08
C ARG A 101 0.90 7.67 -0.95
N LEU A 102 0.64 6.59 -1.68
CA LEU A 102 1.49 5.40 -1.60
C LEU A 102 2.88 5.65 -2.18
N GLU A 103 2.98 6.43 -3.25
CA GLU A 103 4.29 6.80 -3.81
C GLU A 103 5.07 7.66 -2.82
N GLN A 104 4.41 8.60 -2.13
CA GLN A 104 5.03 9.40 -1.09
C GLN A 104 5.53 8.52 0.07
N LEU A 105 4.69 7.60 0.55
CA LEU A 105 5.06 6.69 1.63
C LEU A 105 6.22 5.78 1.24
N SER A 106 6.21 5.26 0.01
CA SER A 106 7.29 4.43 -0.51
C SER A 106 8.61 5.20 -0.51
N TRP A 107 8.59 6.43 -1.02
CA TRP A 107 9.77 7.29 -1.01
C TRP A 107 10.29 7.54 0.40
N MET A 108 9.41 7.90 1.33
CA MET A 108 9.78 8.21 2.71
C MET A 108 10.38 7.01 3.43
N VAL A 109 9.79 5.83 3.28
CA VAL A 109 10.29 4.60 3.91
C VAL A 109 11.63 4.19 3.29
N SER A 110 11.74 4.20 1.97
CA SER A 110 12.97 3.81 1.29
C SER A 110 14.16 4.74 1.61
N ALA A 111 13.88 6.00 1.90
CA ALA A 111 14.91 6.98 2.26
C ALA A 111 15.66 6.60 3.53
N GLU A 112 15.03 5.89 4.46
CA GLU A 112 15.69 5.41 5.68
C GLU A 112 16.87 4.48 5.36
N ASN A 113 16.71 3.57 4.40
CA ASN A 113 17.78 2.68 4.01
C ASN A 113 18.89 3.38 3.25
N ARG A 114 18.56 4.41 2.46
CA ARG A 114 19.57 5.21 1.79
C ARG A 114 20.46 5.94 2.79
N VAL A 115 19.87 6.54 3.82
CA VAL A 115 20.61 7.21 4.87
C VAL A 115 21.50 6.23 5.63
N ALA A 116 20.93 5.07 6.01
CA ALA A 116 21.68 4.03 6.73
C ALA A 116 22.87 3.49 5.92
N ARG A 117 22.71 3.35 4.61
CA ARG A 117 23.78 2.83 3.73
C ARG A 117 24.90 3.84 3.51
N LYS A 118 24.63 5.13 3.66
CA LYS A 118 25.65 6.19 3.52
C LYS A 118 26.47 6.38 4.78
N SER A 119 25.99 5.96 5.91
CA SER A 119 26.67 6.08 7.19
C SER A 119 27.48 4.84 7.51
#